data_d0644422e7233971edeb90d28e772dec
#
_entry.id   d0644422e7233971edeb90d28e772dec
#
_cell.length_a   1.000
_cell.length_b   1.000
_cell.length_c   1.000
_cell.angle_alpha   90.00
_cell.angle_beta   90.00
_cell.angle_gamma   90.00
#
_symmetry.space_group_name_H-M   'P 1'
#
loop_
_entity.id
_entity.type
_entity.pdbx_description
1 polymer ?
#
loop_
_entity_poly.entity_id
_entity_poly.type
_entity_poly.pdbx_seq_one_letter_code
_entity_poly.pdbx_strand_id
1 'polypeptide(L)'
;IVANNFVQSQFTKPTCLTGRNDADLIPNHLDLDADGDGCSDAIEAGTSTNTTANYKFTGAASDFGANGFYNSLEKTAAESNLYNSIYTYDYADNASYNACTDTDGDGVTDLIDIDDDNDGILDAVESPTCFYTTDELKNPATISSELVQYSSYVIGNAIDGVGTTASAFAYGQDWVGKEIFKFTAKGYTIISGMSFDLVNWALSSATASTFKLQGSGDNVHWVDLSTSAYSTATTGTFTISNTLATTSKFKYYRLVGVAGTGGYGGVYEARFNLPAAASSSANPKSSCSNDTDGDGILNQNDLDSDGDGCPDAVEA
;
A
#
# COMPACT_ATOMS: atom_id res chain seq x y z
N ILE A 1 -18.23 21.13 -41.91
CA ILE A 1 -17.04 20.67 -41.15
C ILE A 1 -16.92 21.65 -39.98
N VAL A 2 -17.43 21.28 -38.83
CA VAL A 2 -17.30 22.08 -37.62
C VAL A 2 -16.00 21.55 -36.96
N ALA A 3 -14.98 22.39 -36.96
CA ALA A 3 -13.76 22.10 -36.19
C ALA A 3 -14.11 22.14 -34.71
N ASN A 4 -14.10 20.99 -34.04
CA ASN A 4 -14.13 20.93 -32.59
C ASN A 4 -12.83 21.57 -32.07
N ASN A 5 -12.96 22.80 -31.58
CA ASN A 5 -11.93 23.41 -30.75
C ASN A 5 -11.88 22.65 -29.42
N PHE A 6 -11.15 21.56 -29.39
CA PHE A 6 -10.66 21.03 -28.14
C PHE A 6 -9.73 22.08 -27.55
N VAL A 7 -10.16 22.72 -26.49
CA VAL A 7 -9.33 23.69 -25.75
C VAL A 7 -8.21 22.91 -25.08
N GLN A 8 -7.09 22.86 -25.74
CA GLN A 8 -5.83 22.24 -25.30
C GLN A 8 -5.16 22.99 -24.12
N SER A 9 -5.91 23.82 -23.43
CA SER A 9 -5.38 24.69 -22.37
C SER A 9 -5.36 24.08 -20.97
N GLN A 10 -5.74 22.82 -20.82
CA GLN A 10 -5.68 22.13 -19.52
C GLN A 10 -4.54 21.12 -19.38
N PHE A 11 -3.76 20.88 -20.44
CA PHE A 11 -2.62 19.96 -20.39
C PHE A 11 -1.26 20.66 -20.32
N THR A 12 -1.20 21.85 -19.78
CA THR A 12 0.09 22.48 -19.46
C THR A 12 0.52 22.08 -18.04
N LYS A 13 0.72 20.80 -17.80
CA LYS A 13 1.52 20.39 -16.66
C LYS A 13 2.89 19.94 -17.16
N PRO A 14 3.98 20.70 -16.86
CA PRO A 14 5.34 20.32 -17.26
C PRO A 14 5.80 18.98 -16.70
N THR A 15 5.00 18.35 -15.87
CA THR A 15 5.30 17.09 -15.17
C THR A 15 4.99 15.82 -15.96
N CYS A 16 4.39 15.90 -17.14
CA CYS A 16 4.25 14.71 -18.00
C CYS A 16 5.57 14.20 -18.60
N LEU A 17 6.67 14.93 -18.41
CA LEU A 17 8.02 14.50 -18.80
C LEU A 17 8.80 13.87 -17.63
N THR A 18 8.25 13.82 -16.42
CA THR A 18 8.93 13.33 -15.23
C THR A 18 8.40 12.00 -14.70
N GLY A 19 7.30 11.48 -15.23
CA GLY A 19 6.82 10.13 -14.97
C GLY A 19 7.42 9.15 -15.97
N ARG A 20 8.70 8.83 -15.80
CA ARG A 20 9.43 7.80 -16.53
C ARG A 20 10.28 7.11 -15.50
N ASN A 21 10.00 5.86 -15.25
CA ASN A 21 10.70 5.12 -14.22
C ASN A 21 11.75 4.19 -14.82
N ASP A 22 11.69 4.02 -16.14
CA ASP A 22 12.72 3.37 -16.92
C ASP A 22 13.47 4.35 -17.85
N ALA A 23 14.34 3.84 -18.72
CA ALA A 23 15.18 4.63 -19.63
C ALA A 23 14.67 4.70 -21.08
N ASP A 24 13.48 4.17 -21.37
CA ASP A 24 13.01 3.97 -22.76
C ASP A 24 12.43 5.24 -23.39
N LEU A 25 12.15 6.27 -22.60
CA LEU A 25 11.60 7.57 -23.00
C LEU A 25 10.09 7.59 -23.28
N ILE A 26 9.36 6.53 -22.99
CA ILE A 26 7.90 6.52 -23.00
C ILE A 26 7.40 7.05 -21.64
N PRO A 27 6.44 7.97 -21.59
CA PRO A 27 5.84 8.36 -20.33
C PRO A 27 4.98 7.23 -19.75
N ASN A 28 5.01 6.96 -18.44
CA ASN A 28 4.31 5.87 -17.76
C ASN A 28 2.84 5.66 -18.21
N HIS A 29 2.08 6.73 -18.47
CA HIS A 29 0.67 6.63 -18.90
C HIS A 29 0.48 6.16 -20.36
N LEU A 30 1.55 6.00 -21.12
CA LEU A 30 1.59 5.45 -22.48
C LEU A 30 2.42 4.17 -22.55
N ASP A 31 3.08 3.83 -21.46
CA ASP A 31 3.91 2.66 -21.30
C ASP A 31 3.06 1.46 -20.87
N LEU A 32 3.49 0.29 -21.15
CA LEU A 32 2.86 -0.97 -20.77
C LEU A 32 3.73 -1.77 -19.78
N ASP A 33 4.93 -1.25 -19.53
CA ASP A 33 5.96 -1.78 -18.63
C ASP A 33 6.74 -0.55 -18.12
N ALA A 34 6.07 0.22 -17.22
CA ALA A 34 6.45 1.59 -16.88
C ALA A 34 7.78 1.71 -16.11
N ASP A 35 8.24 0.63 -15.48
CA ASP A 35 9.53 0.58 -14.77
C ASP A 35 10.60 -0.23 -15.49
N GLY A 36 10.22 -0.89 -16.61
CA GLY A 36 11.15 -1.55 -17.52
C GLY A 36 11.73 -2.87 -17.01
N ASP A 37 11.05 -3.52 -16.07
CA ASP A 37 11.54 -4.76 -15.45
C ASP A 37 11.14 -6.05 -16.20
N GLY A 38 10.32 -5.91 -17.27
CA GLY A 38 9.86 -7.02 -18.12
C GLY A 38 8.53 -7.61 -17.71
N CYS A 39 7.92 -7.14 -16.62
CA CYS A 39 6.55 -7.42 -16.26
C CYS A 39 5.62 -6.31 -16.74
N SER A 40 4.40 -6.62 -17.13
CA SER A 40 3.49 -5.57 -17.61
C SER A 40 2.76 -4.90 -16.46
N ASP A 41 2.58 -3.57 -16.53
CA ASP A 41 1.79 -2.77 -15.59
C ASP A 41 0.45 -3.43 -15.22
N ALA A 42 -0.19 -4.07 -16.19
CA ALA A 42 -1.51 -4.70 -15.98
C ALA A 42 -1.44 -5.90 -15.03
N ILE A 43 -0.35 -6.65 -15.04
CA ILE A 43 -0.14 -7.77 -14.12
C ILE A 43 0.23 -7.24 -12.75
N GLU A 44 1.16 -6.35 -12.67
CA GLU A 44 1.67 -5.77 -11.43
C GLU A 44 0.61 -4.98 -10.69
N ALA A 45 -0.22 -4.22 -11.40
CA ALA A 45 -1.39 -3.56 -10.83
C ALA A 45 -2.51 -4.53 -10.44
N GLY A 46 -2.45 -5.80 -10.88
CA GLY A 46 -3.48 -6.81 -10.64
C GLY A 46 -4.72 -6.67 -11.52
N THR A 47 -4.67 -5.89 -12.60
CA THR A 47 -5.81 -5.75 -13.54
C THR A 47 -5.90 -6.92 -14.53
N SER A 48 -4.83 -7.67 -14.69
CA SER A 48 -4.72 -8.82 -15.60
C SER A 48 -3.94 -9.95 -14.95
N THR A 49 -4.04 -11.13 -15.53
CA THR A 49 -3.20 -12.32 -15.21
C THR A 49 -2.34 -12.72 -16.40
N ASN A 50 -2.23 -11.89 -17.43
CA ASN A 50 -1.44 -12.18 -18.60
C ASN A 50 0.03 -11.80 -18.35
N THR A 51 0.95 -12.76 -18.49
CA THR A 51 2.39 -12.63 -18.27
C THR A 51 3.16 -12.03 -19.47
N THR A 52 2.49 -11.27 -20.32
CA THR A 52 3.11 -10.62 -21.47
C THR A 52 3.37 -9.15 -21.16
N ALA A 53 4.63 -8.73 -21.18
CA ALA A 53 5.03 -7.35 -20.91
C ALA A 53 4.32 -6.29 -21.78
N ASN A 54 3.93 -6.62 -23.00
CA ASN A 54 3.19 -5.72 -23.89
C ASN A 54 1.67 -5.96 -23.85
N TYR A 55 1.12 -6.36 -22.70
CA TYR A 55 -0.30 -6.63 -22.59
C TYR A 55 -1.15 -5.40 -22.83
N LYS A 56 -2.15 -5.56 -23.68
CA LYS A 56 -3.23 -4.59 -23.90
C LYS A 56 -4.57 -5.32 -23.79
N PHE A 57 -5.53 -4.69 -23.11
CA PHE A 57 -6.90 -5.17 -23.19
C PHE A 57 -7.40 -5.09 -24.62
N THR A 58 -7.76 -6.24 -25.19
CA THR A 58 -8.29 -6.33 -26.55
C THR A 58 -9.69 -6.91 -26.46
N GLY A 59 -10.61 -6.32 -27.25
CA GLY A 59 -12.01 -6.74 -27.26
C GLY A 59 -12.81 -6.04 -28.34
N ALA A 60 -14.12 -6.33 -28.40
CA ALA A 60 -15.03 -5.59 -29.22
C ALA A 60 -15.17 -4.14 -28.70
N ALA A 61 -15.60 -3.21 -29.58
CA ALA A 61 -15.83 -1.83 -29.15
C ALA A 61 -16.85 -1.71 -27.99
N SER A 62 -17.74 -2.69 -27.82
CA SER A 62 -18.69 -2.77 -26.70
C SER A 62 -18.04 -3.11 -25.36
N ASP A 63 -16.81 -3.59 -25.34
CA ASP A 63 -16.10 -3.93 -24.11
C ASP A 63 -15.45 -2.71 -23.46
N PHE A 64 -15.42 -1.60 -24.21
CA PHE A 64 -14.95 -0.30 -23.76
C PHE A 64 -16.09 0.71 -23.75
N GLY A 65 -16.20 1.53 -22.72
CA GLY A 65 -17.14 2.61 -22.63
C GLY A 65 -16.78 3.83 -23.50
N ALA A 66 -17.59 4.87 -23.48
CA ALA A 66 -17.30 6.13 -24.15
C ALA A 66 -16.09 6.85 -23.53
N ASN A 67 -15.75 6.53 -22.29
CA ASN A 67 -14.57 7.00 -21.58
C ASN A 67 -13.27 6.27 -22.05
N GLY A 68 -13.38 5.19 -22.86
CA GLY A 68 -12.27 4.39 -23.33
C GLY A 68 -11.72 3.38 -22.32
N PHE A 69 -12.38 3.24 -21.15
CA PHE A 69 -11.98 2.29 -20.14
C PHE A 69 -12.62 0.92 -20.36
N TYR A 70 -11.95 -0.15 -19.93
CA TYR A 70 -12.45 -1.51 -20.09
C TYR A 70 -13.56 -1.79 -19.07
N ASN A 71 -14.78 -2.03 -19.53
CA ASN A 71 -15.99 -2.09 -18.70
C ASN A 71 -15.93 -3.10 -17.56
N SER A 72 -15.20 -4.20 -17.73
CA SER A 72 -15.07 -5.22 -16.68
C SER A 72 -14.23 -4.77 -15.49
N LEU A 73 -13.45 -3.70 -15.64
CA LEU A 73 -12.64 -3.10 -14.57
C LEU A 73 -13.38 -1.96 -13.86
N GLU A 74 -14.52 -1.51 -14.40
CA GLU A 74 -15.28 -0.41 -13.83
C GLU A 74 -16.13 -0.84 -12.62
N LYS A 75 -16.24 0.03 -11.62
CA LYS A 75 -16.98 -0.22 -10.37
C LYS A 75 -18.48 -0.36 -10.57
N THR A 76 -19.04 0.39 -11.51
CA THR A 76 -20.46 0.36 -11.89
C THR A 76 -20.55 0.35 -13.40
N ALA A 77 -21.57 -0.33 -13.94
CA ALA A 77 -21.72 -0.51 -15.37
C ALA A 77 -21.53 0.80 -16.14
N ALA A 78 -20.59 0.77 -17.05
CA ALA A 78 -20.22 1.75 -18.06
C ALA A 78 -20.05 3.21 -17.56
N GLU A 79 -18.94 3.82 -17.91
CA GLU A 79 -18.62 5.24 -17.71
C GLU A 79 -18.26 5.61 -16.25
N SER A 80 -17.92 4.65 -15.40
CA SER A 80 -17.31 4.92 -14.10
C SER A 80 -15.81 5.19 -14.27
N ASN A 81 -15.29 6.21 -13.60
CA ASN A 81 -13.84 6.43 -13.47
C ASN A 81 -13.23 5.76 -12.23
N LEU A 82 -13.95 4.80 -11.64
CA LEU A 82 -13.54 4.06 -10.47
C LEU A 82 -13.38 2.58 -10.82
N TYR A 83 -12.33 1.97 -10.31
CA TYR A 83 -12.11 0.54 -10.42
C TYR A 83 -13.14 -0.26 -9.60
N ASN A 84 -13.52 -1.44 -10.08
CA ASN A 84 -14.41 -2.37 -9.39
C ASN A 84 -13.70 -3.15 -8.29
N SER A 85 -12.38 -3.11 -8.25
CA SER A 85 -11.53 -3.80 -7.29
C SER A 85 -10.37 -2.91 -6.85
N ILE A 86 -9.45 -3.47 -6.09
CA ILE A 86 -8.28 -2.78 -5.60
C ILE A 86 -7.12 -3.17 -6.50
N TYR A 87 -6.49 -2.18 -7.09
CA TYR A 87 -5.34 -2.33 -7.95
C TYR A 87 -4.18 -1.51 -7.39
N THR A 88 -2.94 -1.97 -7.58
CA THR A 88 -1.75 -1.49 -6.88
C THR A 88 -0.71 -0.99 -7.88
N TYR A 89 -0.99 0.14 -8.52
CA TYR A 89 -0.11 0.69 -9.56
C TYR A 89 1.34 0.97 -9.10
N ASP A 90 1.57 1.12 -7.81
CA ASP A 90 2.94 1.34 -7.28
C ASP A 90 3.90 0.15 -7.56
N TYR A 91 3.40 -1.05 -7.85
CA TYR A 91 4.25 -2.17 -8.29
C TYR A 91 4.71 -1.94 -9.72
N ALA A 92 3.82 -1.54 -10.61
CA ALA A 92 4.10 -1.20 -11.99
C ALA A 92 5.00 0.04 -12.16
N ASP A 93 5.41 0.68 -11.09
CA ASP A 93 6.18 1.92 -11.05
C ASP A 93 7.55 1.72 -10.38
N ASN A 94 7.89 0.47 -10.03
CA ASN A 94 9.10 0.17 -9.27
C ASN A 94 9.60 -1.26 -9.52
N ALA A 95 10.62 -1.38 -10.36
CA ALA A 95 11.26 -2.63 -10.78
C ALA A 95 11.76 -3.56 -9.64
N SER A 96 11.73 -3.10 -8.40
CA SER A 96 12.00 -3.95 -7.23
C SER A 96 10.80 -4.80 -6.79
N TYR A 97 9.66 -4.68 -7.47
CA TYR A 97 8.41 -5.39 -7.14
C TYR A 97 7.87 -6.17 -8.35
N ASN A 98 8.74 -6.82 -9.10
CA ASN A 98 8.35 -7.60 -10.29
C ASN A 98 7.37 -8.73 -9.91
N ALA A 99 6.15 -8.64 -10.44
CA ALA A 99 5.10 -9.61 -10.17
C ALA A 99 5.10 -10.79 -11.15
N CYS A 100 6.08 -10.87 -12.05
CA CYS A 100 6.18 -11.92 -13.06
C CYS A 100 7.36 -12.88 -12.83
N THR A 101 8.34 -12.51 -12.02
CA THR A 101 9.47 -13.37 -11.69
C THR A 101 9.02 -14.53 -10.82
N ASP A 102 9.48 -15.71 -11.11
CA ASP A 102 9.24 -16.98 -10.44
C ASP A 102 10.55 -17.75 -10.62
N THR A 103 11.48 -17.55 -9.69
CA THR A 103 12.90 -17.96 -9.84
C THR A 103 13.03 -19.48 -9.87
N ASP A 104 12.32 -20.21 -9.01
CA ASP A 104 12.38 -21.67 -8.93
C ASP A 104 11.38 -22.37 -9.85
N GLY A 105 10.36 -21.63 -10.38
CA GLY A 105 9.37 -22.15 -11.32
C GLY A 105 8.26 -22.97 -10.67
N ASP A 106 7.99 -22.80 -9.38
CA ASP A 106 6.98 -23.57 -8.63
C ASP A 106 5.55 -23.02 -8.83
N GLY A 107 5.40 -21.82 -9.40
CA GLY A 107 4.15 -21.14 -9.72
C GLY A 107 3.73 -20.11 -8.67
N VAL A 108 4.54 -19.85 -7.67
CA VAL A 108 4.47 -18.70 -6.77
C VAL A 108 5.51 -17.69 -7.24
N THR A 109 5.16 -16.42 -7.29
CA THR A 109 6.12 -15.41 -7.75
C THR A 109 6.95 -14.87 -6.59
N ASP A 110 8.20 -14.52 -6.84
CA ASP A 110 9.18 -14.00 -5.86
C ASP A 110 8.61 -12.87 -4.98
N LEU A 111 7.64 -12.10 -5.50
CA LEU A 111 6.98 -11.03 -4.76
C LEU A 111 6.16 -11.51 -3.55
N ILE A 112 5.74 -12.77 -3.54
CA ILE A 112 4.89 -13.38 -2.50
C ILE A 112 5.45 -14.69 -1.96
N ASP A 113 6.43 -15.27 -2.62
CA ASP A 113 7.17 -16.42 -2.14
C ASP A 113 7.94 -16.07 -0.86
N ILE A 114 8.40 -17.02 -0.13
CA ILE A 114 9.20 -16.88 1.09
C ILE A 114 10.52 -17.67 1.02
N ASP A 115 10.74 -18.36 -0.12
CA ASP A 115 11.88 -19.22 -0.41
C ASP A 115 12.04 -19.24 -1.94
N ASP A 116 12.51 -18.09 -2.48
CA ASP A 116 12.46 -17.75 -3.91
C ASP A 116 13.21 -18.72 -4.83
N ASP A 117 14.22 -19.43 -4.31
CA ASP A 117 15.02 -20.41 -5.05
C ASP A 117 14.76 -21.88 -4.64
N ASN A 118 13.86 -22.09 -3.65
CA ASN A 118 13.42 -23.39 -3.16
C ASN A 118 14.55 -24.29 -2.60
N ASP A 119 15.57 -23.66 -2.01
CA ASP A 119 16.69 -24.38 -1.39
C ASP A 119 16.37 -24.85 0.04
N GLY A 120 15.28 -24.31 0.64
CA GLY A 120 14.78 -24.62 1.99
C GLY A 120 15.24 -23.65 3.05
N ILE A 121 15.94 -22.58 2.70
CA ILE A 121 16.25 -21.43 3.54
C ILE A 121 15.29 -20.31 3.13
N LEU A 122 14.81 -19.55 4.10
CA LEU A 122 13.86 -18.48 3.79
C LEU A 122 14.60 -17.22 3.33
N ASP A 123 14.10 -16.54 2.31
CA ASP A 123 14.63 -15.26 1.79
C ASP A 123 14.98 -14.25 2.89
N ALA A 124 14.11 -14.14 3.90
CA ALA A 124 14.34 -13.24 5.03
C ALA A 124 15.46 -13.70 5.98
N VAL A 125 15.95 -14.91 5.83
CA VAL A 125 17.14 -15.45 6.54
C VAL A 125 18.40 -15.16 5.74
N GLU A 126 18.37 -15.37 4.44
CA GLU A 126 19.50 -15.12 3.52
C GLU A 126 19.73 -13.63 3.29
N SER A 127 18.65 -12.88 3.16
CA SER A 127 18.66 -11.44 2.88
C SER A 127 17.87 -10.63 3.92
N PRO A 128 18.21 -10.65 5.22
CA PRO A 128 17.40 -10.07 6.29
C PRO A 128 17.24 -8.54 6.17
N THR A 129 18.11 -7.87 5.43
CA THR A 129 18.00 -6.42 5.19
C THR A 129 17.04 -6.08 4.07
N CYS A 130 16.66 -7.04 3.22
CA CYS A 130 15.79 -6.90 2.07
C CYS A 130 14.31 -7.05 2.40
N PHE A 131 13.98 -7.60 3.55
CA PHE A 131 12.59 -7.86 3.94
C PHE A 131 12.19 -7.09 5.20
N TYR A 132 10.91 -6.73 5.28
CA TYR A 132 10.34 -6.14 6.49
C TYR A 132 9.98 -7.23 7.49
N THR A 133 10.44 -7.07 8.72
CA THR A 133 9.96 -7.89 9.83
C THR A 133 8.50 -7.57 10.17
N THR A 134 7.79 -8.53 10.77
CA THR A 134 6.43 -8.32 11.27
C THR A 134 6.33 -7.12 12.22
N ASP A 135 7.34 -6.89 13.06
CA ASP A 135 7.34 -5.76 13.99
C ASP A 135 7.56 -4.42 13.27
N GLU A 136 8.35 -4.39 12.21
CA GLU A 136 8.49 -3.19 11.38
C GLU A 136 7.17 -2.83 10.68
N LEU A 137 6.43 -3.83 10.16
CA LEU A 137 5.16 -3.63 9.46
C LEU A 137 4.03 -3.16 10.37
N LYS A 138 4.06 -3.47 11.66
CA LYS A 138 3.07 -2.95 12.64
C LYS A 138 3.14 -1.43 12.80
N ASN A 139 4.29 -0.83 12.52
CA ASN A 139 4.53 0.58 12.73
C ASN A 139 4.46 1.35 11.40
N PRO A 140 3.54 2.31 11.25
CA PRO A 140 3.48 3.16 10.06
C PRO A 140 4.81 3.90 9.82
N ALA A 141 5.11 4.17 8.54
CA ALA A 141 6.27 4.98 8.16
C ALA A 141 6.00 6.47 8.41
N THR A 142 4.79 6.92 8.10
CA THR A 142 4.37 8.31 8.30
C THR A 142 2.92 8.40 8.75
N ILE A 143 2.59 9.54 9.37
CA ILE A 143 1.22 9.88 9.76
C ILE A 143 0.93 11.34 9.40
N SER A 144 -0.32 11.61 9.00
CA SER A 144 -0.84 12.95 8.79
C SER A 144 -2.30 13.05 9.24
N SER A 145 -2.84 14.28 9.28
CA SER A 145 -4.23 14.56 9.62
C SER A 145 -4.69 15.86 8.94
N GLU A 146 -5.99 15.92 8.62
CA GLU A 146 -6.64 17.18 8.20
C GLU A 146 -7.08 18.05 9.39
N LEU A 147 -6.99 17.52 10.61
CA LEU A 147 -7.40 18.24 11.81
C LEU A 147 -6.28 19.13 12.33
N VAL A 148 -6.65 20.27 12.88
CA VAL A 148 -5.71 21.19 13.55
C VAL A 148 -5.23 20.55 14.86
N GLN A 149 -3.92 20.49 15.03
CA GLN A 149 -3.30 19.93 16.23
C GLN A 149 -3.43 20.87 17.42
N TYR A 150 -3.46 20.32 18.63
CA TYR A 150 -3.54 21.07 19.86
C TYR A 150 -2.14 21.39 20.40
N SER A 151 -1.76 22.68 20.36
CA SER A 151 -0.49 23.14 20.93
C SER A 151 0.74 22.34 20.45
N SER A 152 1.51 21.78 21.38
CA SER A 152 2.72 20.98 21.12
C SER A 152 2.46 19.47 20.90
N TYR A 153 1.19 19.05 20.90
CA TYR A 153 0.80 17.65 20.73
C TYR A 153 0.76 17.28 19.24
N VAL A 154 1.96 17.20 18.63
CA VAL A 154 2.11 16.99 17.19
C VAL A 154 1.67 15.59 16.77
N ILE A 155 1.14 15.48 15.55
CA ILE A 155 0.58 14.22 15.05
C ILE A 155 1.60 13.09 15.02
N GLY A 156 2.88 13.38 14.77
CA GLY A 156 3.97 12.41 14.73
C GLY A 156 4.19 11.64 16.02
N ASN A 157 3.77 12.21 17.16
CA ASN A 157 3.86 11.52 18.46
C ASN A 157 3.01 10.24 18.52
N ALA A 158 2.03 10.09 17.63
CA ALA A 158 1.21 8.88 17.58
C ALA A 158 1.91 7.67 16.94
N ILE A 159 3.12 7.84 16.42
CA ILE A 159 3.91 6.77 15.79
C ILE A 159 5.41 6.86 16.15
N ASP A 160 5.77 7.56 17.22
CA ASP A 160 7.19 7.78 17.60
C ASP A 160 7.78 6.65 18.43
N GLY A 161 6.98 5.66 18.80
CA GLY A 161 7.40 4.52 19.63
C GLY A 161 7.52 4.86 21.11
N VAL A 162 7.07 6.05 21.53
CA VAL A 162 7.20 6.54 22.92
C VAL A 162 5.81 6.63 23.56
N GLY A 163 5.41 5.60 24.27
CA GLY A 163 4.08 5.50 24.88
C GLY A 163 3.75 6.53 25.98
N THR A 164 4.53 7.59 26.10
CA THR A 164 4.32 8.72 27.04
C THR A 164 4.19 10.06 26.34
N THR A 165 4.54 10.15 25.07
CA THR A 165 4.31 11.34 24.23
C THR A 165 2.97 11.22 23.53
N ALA A 166 2.17 12.28 23.54
CA ALA A 166 0.82 12.24 22.98
C ALA A 166 0.70 13.12 21.75
N SER A 167 -0.08 12.67 20.76
CA SER A 167 -0.70 13.54 19.77
C SER A 167 -2.07 14.00 20.26
N ALA A 168 -2.53 15.17 19.84
CA ALA A 168 -3.90 15.62 20.12
C ALA A 168 -4.37 16.68 19.12
N PHE A 169 -5.68 16.82 18.99
CA PHE A 169 -6.33 17.80 18.12
C PHE A 169 -6.94 18.95 18.93
N ALA A 170 -7.11 20.10 18.29
CA ALA A 170 -7.83 21.22 18.88
C ALA A 170 -9.31 20.84 19.11
N TYR A 171 -9.85 21.21 20.26
CA TYR A 171 -11.20 20.86 20.67
C TYR A 171 -12.28 21.45 19.75
N GLY A 172 -13.36 20.69 19.54
CA GLY A 172 -14.58 21.19 18.88
C GLY A 172 -14.54 21.23 17.36
N GLN A 173 -13.55 20.61 16.72
CA GLN A 173 -13.51 20.51 15.26
C GLN A 173 -14.58 19.56 14.74
N ASP A 174 -15.13 19.84 13.57
CA ASP A 174 -15.95 18.92 12.82
C ASP A 174 -15.07 17.82 12.22
N TRP A 175 -15.39 16.56 12.56
CA TRP A 175 -14.64 15.38 12.09
C TRP A 175 -15.31 14.69 10.90
N VAL A 176 -16.55 15.06 10.57
CA VAL A 176 -17.30 14.39 9.50
C VAL A 176 -16.63 14.61 8.15
N GLY A 177 -16.31 13.51 7.48
CA GLY A 177 -15.63 13.51 6.19
C GLY A 177 -14.14 13.87 6.23
N LYS A 178 -13.57 14.11 7.43
CA LYS A 178 -12.15 14.45 7.59
C LYS A 178 -11.28 13.22 7.76
N GLU A 179 -10.07 13.24 7.20
CA GLU A 179 -8.99 12.31 7.52
C GLU A 179 -8.48 12.63 8.94
N ILE A 180 -8.99 11.89 9.93
CA ILE A 180 -8.57 12.04 11.33
C ILE A 180 -7.14 11.60 11.48
N PHE A 181 -6.82 10.44 10.94
CA PHE A 181 -5.47 9.94 10.76
C PHE A 181 -5.33 9.35 9.36
N LYS A 182 -4.23 9.66 8.70
CA LYS A 182 -3.79 8.99 7.49
C LYS A 182 -2.37 8.48 7.69
N PHE A 183 -2.15 7.22 7.39
CA PHE A 183 -0.90 6.50 7.57
C PHE A 183 -0.36 6.04 6.24
N THR A 184 0.96 6.12 6.07
CA THR A 184 1.67 5.38 5.04
C THR A 184 2.33 4.18 5.71
N ALA A 185 2.10 2.98 5.21
CA ALA A 185 2.78 1.78 5.65
C ALA A 185 4.23 1.77 5.16
N LYS A 186 5.12 1.04 5.83
CA LYS A 186 6.52 0.87 5.37
C LYS A 186 6.58 0.12 4.05
N GLY A 187 5.87 -1.00 3.98
CA GLY A 187 5.66 -1.79 2.76
C GLY A 187 4.17 -1.94 2.46
N TYR A 188 3.84 -2.58 1.34
CA TYR A 188 2.48 -3.03 1.08
C TYR A 188 2.10 -4.10 2.10
N THR A 189 1.04 -3.87 2.85
CA THR A 189 0.71 -4.77 3.96
C THR A 189 -0.79 -5.03 4.05
N ILE A 190 -1.15 -6.20 4.55
CA ILE A 190 -2.53 -6.53 4.91
C ILE A 190 -2.69 -6.24 6.40
N ILE A 191 -3.75 -5.53 6.77
CA ILE A 191 -4.07 -5.31 8.18
C ILE A 191 -5.39 -5.98 8.57
N SER A 192 -5.43 -6.55 9.75
CA SER A 192 -6.67 -7.01 10.40
C SER A 192 -7.39 -5.88 11.14
N GLY A 193 -6.77 -4.72 11.25
CA GLY A 193 -7.31 -3.53 11.90
C GLY A 193 -6.22 -2.57 12.33
N MET A 194 -6.61 -1.60 13.16
CA MET A 194 -5.70 -0.65 13.79
C MET A 194 -6.00 -0.51 15.27
N SER A 195 -4.97 -0.35 16.09
CA SER A 195 -5.06 -0.06 17.51
C SER A 195 -4.50 1.31 17.84
N PHE A 196 -5.16 2.01 18.74
CA PHE A 196 -4.81 3.34 19.23
C PHE A 196 -4.72 3.32 20.74
N ASP A 197 -3.56 3.59 21.32
CA ASP A 197 -3.39 3.73 22.76
C ASP A 197 -3.81 5.15 23.16
N LEU A 198 -4.93 5.24 23.89
CA LEU A 198 -5.58 6.51 24.17
C LEU A 198 -5.01 7.19 25.42
N VAL A 199 -4.87 8.49 25.37
CA VAL A 199 -4.71 9.34 26.56
C VAL A 199 -6.07 9.60 27.21
N ASN A 200 -6.07 10.21 28.40
CA ASN A 200 -7.28 10.57 29.14
C ASN A 200 -8.25 11.52 28.40
N TRP A 201 -7.90 11.98 27.21
CA TRP A 201 -8.72 12.92 26.40
C TRP A 201 -9.27 12.23 25.14
N ALA A 202 -9.49 11.01 25.21
CA ALA A 202 -9.97 10.10 24.16
C ALA A 202 -10.40 10.70 22.80
N LEU A 203 -10.42 9.85 21.81
CA LEU A 203 -11.09 10.08 20.50
C LEU A 203 -12.60 10.24 20.67
N SER A 204 -13.05 10.98 21.69
CA SER A 204 -14.46 11.10 22.02
C SER A 204 -14.92 12.55 21.97
N SER A 205 -16.17 12.71 21.65
CA SER A 205 -16.94 13.91 21.86
C SER A 205 -18.10 13.63 22.83
N ALA A 206 -18.86 14.66 23.16
CA ALA A 206 -20.12 14.52 23.89
C ALA A 206 -21.17 13.67 23.15
N THR A 207 -20.98 13.38 21.89
CA THR A 207 -21.81 12.49 21.06
C THR A 207 -20.96 11.36 20.50
N ALA A 208 -21.52 10.15 20.45
CA ALA A 208 -20.82 8.98 19.92
C ALA A 208 -20.26 9.28 18.52
N SER A 209 -18.94 9.28 18.40
CA SER A 209 -18.27 9.44 17.12
C SER A 209 -18.16 8.09 16.44
N THR A 210 -18.38 8.06 15.14
CA THR A 210 -18.15 6.88 14.30
C THR A 210 -17.06 7.15 13.31
N PHE A 211 -16.25 6.15 13.08
CA PHE A 211 -15.09 6.20 12.20
C PHE A 211 -15.16 5.10 11.15
N LYS A 212 -14.59 5.38 10.00
CA LYS A 212 -14.43 4.44 8.92
C LYS A 212 -12.94 4.20 8.70
N LEU A 213 -12.53 2.94 8.70
CA LEU A 213 -11.20 2.54 8.26
C LEU A 213 -11.23 2.29 6.77
N GLN A 214 -10.29 2.89 6.05
CA GLN A 214 -10.12 2.73 4.61
C GLN A 214 -8.69 2.36 4.28
N GLY A 215 -8.49 1.60 3.19
CA GLY A 215 -7.20 1.30 2.59
C GLY A 215 -7.12 1.82 1.16
N SER A 216 -5.91 2.10 0.69
CA SER A 216 -5.63 2.56 -0.67
C SER A 216 -4.25 2.09 -1.12
N GLY A 217 -4.09 1.72 -2.40
CA GLY A 217 -2.79 1.51 -3.02
C GLY A 217 -2.14 2.82 -3.48
N ASP A 218 -2.92 3.77 -3.99
CA ASP A 218 -2.48 4.96 -4.72
C ASP A 218 -2.75 6.29 -3.99
N ASN A 219 -3.26 6.25 -2.75
CA ASN A 219 -3.65 7.44 -1.96
C ASN A 219 -4.77 8.30 -2.60
N VAL A 220 -5.42 7.82 -3.64
CA VAL A 220 -6.50 8.51 -4.37
C VAL A 220 -7.80 7.71 -4.29
N HIS A 221 -7.73 6.42 -4.60
CA HIS A 221 -8.88 5.51 -4.60
C HIS A 221 -8.92 4.73 -3.28
N TRP A 222 -9.98 4.93 -2.51
CA TRP A 222 -10.12 4.41 -1.15
C TRP A 222 -11.22 3.38 -1.05
N VAL A 223 -10.92 2.27 -0.39
CA VAL A 223 -11.83 1.16 -0.12
C VAL A 223 -12.19 1.14 1.36
N ASP A 224 -13.49 1.04 1.63
CA ASP A 224 -14.00 0.89 2.99
C ASP A 224 -13.62 -0.49 3.55
N LEU A 225 -12.83 -0.52 4.59
CA LEU A 225 -12.46 -1.74 5.31
C LEU A 225 -13.41 -2.00 6.48
N SER A 226 -13.80 -0.96 7.21
CA SER A 226 -14.78 -1.09 8.29
C SER A 226 -15.34 0.25 8.73
N THR A 227 -16.42 0.18 9.50
CA THR A 227 -16.95 1.30 10.29
C THR A 227 -17.15 0.83 11.73
N SER A 228 -16.70 1.62 12.70
CA SER A 228 -16.85 1.32 14.12
C SER A 228 -17.38 2.53 14.87
N ALA A 229 -18.24 2.29 15.84
CA ALA A 229 -18.65 3.29 16.81
C ALA A 229 -17.65 3.32 17.97
N TYR A 230 -17.14 4.50 18.28
CA TYR A 230 -16.29 4.69 19.43
C TYR A 230 -17.15 5.03 20.66
N SER A 231 -17.01 4.25 21.73
CA SER A 231 -17.63 4.57 23.00
C SER A 231 -16.71 5.49 23.82
N THR A 232 -17.27 6.22 24.76
CA THR A 232 -16.62 7.26 25.58
C THR A 232 -15.51 6.78 26.53
N ALA A 233 -14.84 5.65 26.29
CA ALA A 233 -13.67 5.25 27.05
C ALA A 233 -12.59 6.35 26.96
N THR A 234 -12.06 6.72 28.11
CA THR A 234 -11.11 7.83 28.22
C THR A 234 -9.66 7.41 28.28
N THR A 235 -9.42 6.09 28.44
CA THR A 235 -8.08 5.49 28.56
C THR A 235 -8.10 4.07 28.03
N GLY A 236 -6.93 3.55 27.73
CA GLY A 236 -6.74 2.17 27.25
C GLY A 236 -6.58 2.11 25.72
N THR A 237 -6.74 0.95 25.17
CA THR A 237 -6.57 0.74 23.72
C THR A 237 -7.92 0.69 23.02
N PHE A 238 -8.08 1.55 22.01
CA PHE A 238 -9.19 1.50 21.07
C PHE A 238 -8.75 0.74 19.82
N THR A 239 -9.56 -0.22 19.37
CA THR A 239 -9.27 -0.99 18.17
C THR A 239 -10.43 -0.87 17.18
N ILE A 240 -10.09 -0.60 15.92
CA ILE A 240 -11.00 -0.69 14.79
C ILE A 240 -10.58 -1.85 13.91
N SER A 241 -11.48 -2.80 13.68
CA SER A 241 -11.18 -4.02 12.92
C SER A 241 -11.47 -3.83 11.43
N ASN A 242 -10.65 -4.41 10.60
CA ASN A 242 -10.98 -4.66 9.21
C ASN A 242 -12.00 -5.80 9.16
N THR A 243 -13.20 -5.51 8.67
CA THR A 243 -14.28 -6.49 8.52
C THR A 243 -14.44 -6.96 7.07
N LEU A 244 -13.73 -6.36 6.15
CA LEU A 244 -13.67 -6.83 4.77
C LEU A 244 -12.72 -8.02 4.69
N ALA A 245 -13.23 -9.16 4.22
CA ALA A 245 -12.40 -10.32 3.93
C ALA A 245 -11.57 -10.05 2.66
N THR A 246 -10.47 -9.34 2.83
CA THR A 246 -9.57 -9.01 1.73
C THR A 246 -8.17 -9.53 2.02
N THR A 247 -7.53 -10.04 1.01
CA THR A 247 -6.10 -10.36 0.97
C THR A 247 -5.29 -9.22 0.37
N SER A 248 -5.94 -8.12 -0.01
CA SER A 248 -5.28 -7.01 -0.67
C SER A 248 -4.33 -6.29 0.27
N LYS A 249 -3.12 -6.09 -0.19
CA LYS A 249 -2.09 -5.29 0.46
C LYS A 249 -2.30 -3.81 0.06
N PHE A 250 -2.19 -2.91 1.03
CA PHE A 250 -2.29 -1.47 0.81
C PHE A 250 -1.04 -0.75 1.29
N LYS A 251 -0.74 0.36 0.64
CA LYS A 251 0.33 1.28 1.05
C LYS A 251 -0.18 2.35 2.01
N TYR A 252 -1.45 2.73 1.86
CA TYR A 252 -2.05 3.83 2.61
C TYR A 252 -3.28 3.35 3.37
N TYR A 253 -3.40 3.83 4.61
CA TYR A 253 -4.56 3.57 5.47
C TYR A 253 -5.04 4.88 6.07
N ARG A 254 -6.35 5.04 6.24
CA ARG A 254 -6.88 6.21 6.92
C ARG A 254 -8.08 5.91 7.79
N LEU A 255 -8.21 6.68 8.86
CA LEU A 255 -9.39 6.74 9.68
C LEU A 255 -10.15 8.02 9.33
N VAL A 256 -11.36 7.87 8.81
CA VAL A 256 -12.23 8.98 8.41
C VAL A 256 -13.40 9.09 9.38
N GLY A 257 -13.73 10.30 9.79
CA GLY A 257 -14.89 10.57 10.61
C GLY A 257 -16.18 10.41 9.82
N VAL A 258 -17.14 9.66 10.37
CA VAL A 258 -18.47 9.44 9.76
C VAL A 258 -19.53 10.25 10.48
N ALA A 259 -19.46 10.35 11.79
CA ALA A 259 -20.39 11.14 12.60
C ALA A 259 -19.70 11.66 13.88
N GLY A 260 -20.27 12.70 14.45
CA GLY A 260 -19.84 13.29 15.70
C GLY A 260 -18.89 14.48 15.55
N THR A 261 -18.71 15.23 16.63
CA THR A 261 -17.72 16.31 16.77
C THR A 261 -16.62 15.87 17.71
N GLY A 262 -15.38 16.17 17.37
CA GLY A 262 -14.22 15.71 18.11
C GLY A 262 -13.97 16.44 19.42
N GLY A 263 -13.53 15.67 20.42
CA GLY A 263 -12.78 16.17 21.56
C GLY A 263 -11.32 16.43 21.18
N TYR A 264 -10.42 16.35 22.12
CA TYR A 264 -8.98 16.51 21.86
C TYR A 264 -8.34 15.35 21.08
N GLY A 265 -8.99 14.18 21.01
CA GLY A 265 -8.53 13.04 20.23
C GLY A 265 -7.12 12.56 20.58
N GLY A 266 -6.80 12.52 21.87
CA GLY A 266 -5.44 12.24 22.33
C GLY A 266 -5.06 10.76 22.15
N VAL A 267 -3.94 10.52 21.46
CA VAL A 267 -3.37 9.20 21.19
C VAL A 267 -1.90 9.21 21.55
N TYR A 268 -1.45 8.20 22.31
CA TYR A 268 -0.03 7.94 22.56
C TYR A 268 0.58 7.20 21.37
N GLU A 269 -0.03 6.10 20.95
CA GLU A 269 0.48 5.27 19.87
C GLU A 269 -0.65 4.74 18.98
N ALA A 270 -0.39 4.70 17.69
CA ALA A 270 -1.21 4.06 16.68
C ALA A 270 -0.41 2.98 15.96
N ARG A 271 -0.98 1.78 15.85
CA ARG A 271 -0.32 0.62 15.24
C ARG A 271 -1.26 -0.12 14.31
N PHE A 272 -0.69 -0.73 13.29
CA PHE A 272 -1.39 -1.74 12.48
C PHE A 272 -1.49 -3.06 13.24
N ASN A 273 -2.64 -3.69 13.17
CA ASN A 273 -2.84 -5.07 13.60
C ASN A 273 -2.73 -5.96 12.36
N LEU A 274 -1.77 -6.87 12.37
CA LEU A 274 -1.52 -7.74 11.23
C LEU A 274 -2.28 -9.07 11.41
N PRO A 275 -2.85 -9.65 10.34
CA PRO A 275 -3.35 -11.02 10.39
C PRO A 275 -2.18 -12.01 10.48
N ALA A 276 -2.45 -13.23 10.93
CA ALA A 276 -1.42 -14.29 10.99
C ALA A 276 -0.75 -14.54 9.63
N ALA A 277 -1.52 -14.46 8.55
CA ALA A 277 -1.01 -14.62 7.20
C ALA A 277 0.02 -13.54 6.75
N ALA A 278 0.07 -12.38 7.42
CA ALA A 278 1.06 -11.36 7.09
C ALA A 278 2.48 -11.73 7.52
N SER A 279 2.63 -12.71 8.41
CA SER A 279 3.93 -13.22 8.86
C SER A 279 4.42 -14.44 8.07
N SER A 280 3.60 -14.93 7.13
CA SER A 280 3.89 -16.09 6.29
C SER A 280 3.94 -15.74 4.80
N SER A 281 4.21 -14.51 4.46
CA SER A 281 4.42 -14.05 3.08
C SER A 281 5.63 -13.15 3.02
N ALA A 282 6.32 -13.15 1.91
CA ALA A 282 7.37 -12.20 1.61
C ALA A 282 6.86 -10.76 1.79
N ASN A 283 7.69 -9.93 2.37
CA ASN A 283 7.42 -8.50 2.55
C ASN A 283 8.65 -7.72 2.11
N PRO A 284 8.98 -7.73 0.80
CA PRO A 284 10.19 -7.13 0.28
C PRO A 284 10.23 -5.62 0.48
N LYS A 285 11.43 -5.09 0.63
CA LYS A 285 11.70 -3.65 0.62
C LYS A 285 11.93 -3.22 -0.83
N SER A 286 11.58 -1.97 -1.15
CA SER A 286 11.77 -1.38 -2.48
C SER A 286 13.22 -1.16 -2.90
N SER A 287 14.17 -1.58 -2.09
CA SER A 287 15.60 -1.58 -2.43
C SER A 287 16.27 -2.71 -1.69
N CYS A 288 16.78 -3.66 -2.41
CA CYS A 288 17.59 -4.75 -1.92
C CYS A 288 18.86 -4.83 -2.76
N SER A 289 19.97 -5.22 -2.15
CA SER A 289 21.26 -5.37 -2.82
C SER A 289 22.16 -6.37 -2.08
N ASN A 290 21.59 -7.36 -1.39
CA ASN A 290 22.36 -8.45 -0.81
C ASN A 290 22.75 -9.42 -1.93
N ASP A 291 24.02 -9.35 -2.29
CA ASP A 291 24.70 -10.17 -3.29
C ASP A 291 26.11 -10.34 -2.70
N THR A 292 26.36 -11.51 -2.10
CA THR A 292 27.53 -11.71 -1.24
C THR A 292 28.78 -11.98 -2.07
N ASP A 293 28.66 -12.72 -3.16
CA ASP A 293 29.80 -13.08 -4.02
C ASP A 293 29.99 -12.09 -5.18
N GLY A 294 28.97 -11.26 -5.47
CA GLY A 294 29.04 -10.20 -6.47
C GLY A 294 28.83 -10.67 -7.90
N ASP A 295 28.15 -11.78 -8.10
CA ASP A 295 27.89 -12.36 -9.41
C ASP A 295 26.66 -11.70 -10.11
N GLY A 296 25.85 -10.97 -9.37
CA GLY A 296 24.67 -10.24 -9.83
C GLY A 296 23.36 -10.94 -9.53
N ILE A 297 23.38 -12.10 -8.87
CA ILE A 297 22.20 -12.76 -8.30
C ILE A 297 22.09 -12.33 -6.84
N LEU A 298 20.88 -12.04 -6.37
CA LEU A 298 20.67 -11.72 -4.96
C LEU A 298 20.68 -13.01 -4.13
N ASN A 299 21.16 -12.96 -2.90
CA ASN A 299 21.27 -14.13 -2.04
C ASN A 299 19.98 -14.95 -1.95
N GLN A 300 18.80 -14.32 -1.87
CA GLN A 300 17.51 -15.03 -1.81
C GLN A 300 17.10 -15.72 -3.11
N ASN A 301 17.86 -15.53 -4.20
CA ASN A 301 17.61 -16.14 -5.51
C ASN A 301 18.82 -16.99 -5.94
N ASP A 302 19.80 -17.21 -5.05
CA ASP A 302 21.08 -17.82 -5.33
C ASP A 302 21.32 -19.06 -4.44
N LEU A 303 21.45 -20.21 -5.06
CA LEU A 303 21.67 -21.50 -4.40
C LEU A 303 23.06 -21.66 -3.76
N ASP A 304 23.98 -20.70 -3.97
CA ASP A 304 25.37 -20.69 -3.48
C ASP A 304 25.83 -19.25 -3.24
N SER A 305 25.15 -18.58 -2.29
CA SER A 305 25.22 -17.11 -2.05
C SER A 305 26.64 -16.56 -1.84
N ASP A 306 27.62 -17.39 -1.40
CA ASP A 306 29.00 -16.93 -1.23
C ASP A 306 29.94 -17.38 -2.36
N GLY A 307 29.44 -18.14 -3.33
CA GLY A 307 30.14 -18.55 -4.54
C GLY A 307 31.30 -19.51 -4.30
N ASP A 308 31.31 -20.23 -3.18
CA ASP A 308 32.44 -21.14 -2.83
C ASP A 308 32.28 -22.54 -3.43
N GLY A 309 31.11 -22.85 -4.00
CA GLY A 309 30.77 -24.13 -4.66
C GLY A 309 30.12 -25.14 -3.70
N CYS A 310 29.74 -24.74 -2.51
CA CYS A 310 28.91 -25.50 -1.60
C CYS A 310 27.53 -24.80 -1.51
N PRO A 311 26.42 -25.48 -1.89
CA PRO A 311 25.11 -24.85 -1.82
C PRO A 311 24.70 -24.46 -0.41
N ASP A 312 23.98 -23.33 -0.24
CA ASP A 312 23.50 -22.77 1.01
C ASP A 312 22.72 -23.78 1.85
N ALA A 313 21.86 -24.59 1.21
CA ALA A 313 21.11 -25.68 1.84
C ALA A 313 21.99 -26.75 2.51
N VAL A 314 23.28 -26.83 2.18
CA VAL A 314 24.23 -27.79 2.77
C VAL A 314 25.01 -27.14 3.91
N GLU A 315 25.17 -25.84 3.87
CA GLU A 315 25.95 -25.06 4.87
C GLU A 315 25.11 -24.63 6.07
N ALA A 316 23.79 -24.50 5.92
CA ALA A 316 22.84 -23.98 6.89
C ALA A 316 22.64 -24.80 8.19
#